data_c23625ae80c2f567175ce61419a2bdbc
#
_entry.id   c23625ae80c2f567175ce61419a2bdbc
#
_cell.length_a   1.000
_cell.length_b   1.000
_cell.length_c   1.000
_cell.angle_alpha   90.00
_cell.angle_beta   90.00
_cell.angle_gamma   90.00
#
_symmetry.space_group_name_H-M   'P 1'
#
loop_
_entity.id
_entity.type
_entity.pdbx_description
1 polymer ?
#
loop_
_entity_poly.entity_id
_entity_poly.type
_entity_poly.pdbx_seq_one_letter_code
_entity_poly.pdbx_strand_id
1 'polypeptide(L)'
;MSATPPTPPQTWHHGLVATWWAEFNDTFRPHEVPYFQRSIERDGQPALDVACGTGRLLIPYLRAGLDVDGCDVSADMIDHCRVKAAREGLAPALFVQAMHELDPPRRYRTVVVCGAFGLGSTRAQDAEALGRLHEVLQPGGTLLLDIEVPYADAKQWRYWTSEGRRALPEELPPPRERRLASDGAEYTLRGRVVDLDPLEQRVTLVMHAERWRDGALDAAEDRTLTINLYFRNELLLMLERAGFADVRVEGDHNDLSATSEDEFVVFVAT
;
A
#
# COMPACT_ATOMS: atom_id res chain seq x y z
N MET A 1 -9.92 -13.72 -32.40
CA MET A 1 -9.61 -14.19 -31.05
C MET A 1 -10.08 -13.08 -30.11
N SER A 2 -11.15 -13.29 -29.38
CA SER A 2 -11.69 -12.31 -28.42
C SER A 2 -10.73 -12.31 -27.21
N ALA A 3 -10.05 -11.19 -26.97
CA ALA A 3 -9.25 -11.02 -25.78
C ALA A 3 -10.17 -11.09 -24.56
N THR A 4 -9.92 -12.02 -23.65
CA THR A 4 -10.58 -12.02 -22.34
C THR A 4 -10.28 -10.68 -21.68
N PRO A 5 -11.29 -9.94 -21.17
CA PRO A 5 -11.02 -8.70 -20.47
C PRO A 5 -10.07 -8.98 -19.29
N PRO A 6 -9.12 -8.09 -18.99
CA PRO A 6 -8.22 -8.29 -17.88
C PRO A 6 -9.04 -8.47 -16.60
N THR A 7 -8.69 -9.47 -15.80
CA THR A 7 -9.29 -9.65 -14.48
C THR A 7 -8.99 -8.40 -13.65
N PRO A 8 -10.00 -7.75 -13.07
CA PRO A 8 -9.74 -6.57 -12.26
C PRO A 8 -8.80 -6.93 -11.10
N PRO A 9 -7.90 -6.02 -10.70
CA PRO A 9 -6.97 -6.27 -9.61
C PRO A 9 -7.75 -6.70 -8.36
N GLN A 10 -7.35 -7.82 -7.76
CA GLN A 10 -7.97 -8.33 -6.53
C GLN A 10 -7.41 -7.53 -5.35
N THR A 11 -7.92 -6.34 -5.17
CA THR A 11 -7.63 -5.52 -3.99
C THR A 11 -8.91 -5.26 -3.22
N TRP A 12 -8.78 -5.07 -1.92
CA TRP A 12 -9.92 -4.70 -1.08
C TRP A 12 -10.24 -3.20 -1.10
N HIS A 13 -9.43 -2.40 -1.78
CA HIS A 13 -9.49 -0.94 -1.77
C HIS A 13 -10.58 -0.39 -2.70
N HIS A 14 -11.81 -0.93 -2.57
CA HIS A 14 -12.99 -0.52 -3.33
C HIS A 14 -14.21 -0.40 -2.43
N GLY A 15 -15.25 0.30 -2.89
CA GLY A 15 -16.57 0.37 -2.26
C GLY A 15 -16.54 0.88 -0.82
N LEU A 16 -17.18 0.15 0.10
CA LEU A 16 -17.26 0.54 1.52
C LEU A 16 -15.89 0.51 2.20
N VAL A 17 -15.00 -0.40 1.80
CA VAL A 17 -13.63 -0.44 2.34
C VAL A 17 -12.87 0.81 1.94
N ALA A 18 -12.92 1.25 0.68
CA ALA A 18 -12.29 2.50 0.24
C ALA A 18 -12.85 3.71 1.00
N THR A 19 -14.17 3.77 1.19
CA THR A 19 -14.82 4.81 1.99
C THR A 19 -14.33 4.82 3.43
N TRP A 20 -14.23 3.65 4.07
CA TRP A 20 -13.71 3.54 5.43
C TRP A 20 -12.26 4.05 5.53
N TRP A 21 -11.41 3.68 4.59
CA TRP A 21 -10.03 4.15 4.52
C TRP A 21 -9.96 5.67 4.34
N ALA A 22 -10.80 6.24 3.49
CA ALA A 22 -10.84 7.68 3.26
C ALA A 22 -11.21 8.47 4.52
N GLU A 23 -12.14 7.94 5.33
CA GLU A 23 -12.65 8.62 6.53
C GLU A 23 -11.75 8.44 7.76
N PHE A 24 -11.05 7.30 7.87
CA PHE A 24 -10.48 6.89 9.16
C PHE A 24 -8.99 6.54 9.14
N ASN A 25 -8.32 6.60 7.98
CA ASN A 25 -6.92 6.14 7.85
C ASN A 25 -5.88 7.26 7.94
N ASP A 26 -6.24 8.52 7.94
CA ASP A 26 -5.29 9.64 7.86
C ASP A 26 -4.30 9.70 9.02
N THR A 27 -4.67 9.15 10.17
CA THR A 27 -3.82 9.10 11.38
C THR A 27 -3.11 7.75 11.56
N PHE A 28 -3.23 6.85 10.59
CA PHE A 28 -2.56 5.55 10.64
C PHE A 28 -1.06 5.72 10.40
N ARG A 29 -0.22 5.16 11.29
CA ARG A 29 1.24 5.22 11.21
C ARG A 29 1.77 6.65 10.94
N PRO A 30 1.53 7.61 11.82
CA PRO A 30 1.83 9.03 11.57
C PRO A 30 3.32 9.32 11.41
N HIS A 31 4.22 8.42 11.85
CA HIS A 31 5.68 8.54 11.72
C HIS A 31 6.19 8.35 10.28
N GLU A 32 5.42 7.68 9.42
CA GLU A 32 5.78 7.48 8.00
C GLU A 32 5.82 8.81 7.23
N VAL A 33 4.85 9.70 7.48
CA VAL A 33 4.76 10.99 6.77
C VAL A 33 6.06 11.81 6.88
N PRO A 34 6.59 12.13 8.08
CA PRO A 34 7.81 12.92 8.19
C PRO A 34 9.05 12.20 7.67
N TYR A 35 9.10 10.87 7.71
CA TYR A 35 10.22 10.11 7.16
C TYR A 35 10.29 10.26 5.63
N PHE A 36 9.22 9.90 4.92
CA PHE A 36 9.20 9.98 3.47
C PHE A 36 9.25 11.43 2.98
N GLN A 37 8.66 12.39 3.69
CA GLN A 37 8.77 13.81 3.36
C GLN A 37 10.24 14.28 3.38
N ARG A 38 10.97 14.00 4.46
CA ARG A 38 12.41 14.34 4.53
C ARG A 38 13.21 13.65 3.43
N SER A 39 12.86 12.43 3.09
CA SER A 39 13.52 11.69 2.01
C SER A 39 13.27 12.35 0.65
N ILE A 40 12.05 12.80 0.34
CA ILE A 40 11.75 13.54 -0.89
C ILE A 40 12.51 14.87 -0.91
N GLU A 41 12.58 15.59 0.22
CA GLU A 41 13.33 16.84 0.34
C GLU A 41 14.84 16.65 0.10
N ARG A 42 15.41 15.54 0.61
CA ARG A 42 16.82 15.17 0.47
C ARG A 42 17.16 14.68 -0.94
N ASP A 43 16.36 13.76 -1.47
CA ASP A 43 16.69 13.01 -2.70
C ASP A 43 16.19 13.75 -3.96
N GLY A 44 15.22 14.67 -3.78
CA GLY A 44 14.79 15.64 -4.79
C GLY A 44 13.42 15.38 -5.40
N GLN A 45 12.99 16.36 -6.18
CA GLN A 45 11.68 16.42 -6.83
C GLN A 45 11.86 16.54 -8.36
N PRO A 46 10.81 16.22 -9.17
CA PRO A 46 9.48 15.79 -8.78
C PRO A 46 9.48 14.40 -8.15
N ALA A 47 8.49 14.12 -7.28
CA ALA A 47 8.29 12.81 -6.68
C ALA A 47 6.99 12.14 -7.14
N LEU A 48 6.92 10.81 -6.99
CA LEU A 48 5.71 10.02 -7.24
C LEU A 48 5.39 9.17 -6.01
N ASP A 49 4.18 9.31 -5.49
CA ASP A 49 3.61 8.44 -4.47
C ASP A 49 2.83 7.31 -5.15
N VAL A 50 3.40 6.11 -5.17
CA VAL A 50 2.83 4.93 -5.84
C VAL A 50 2.00 4.15 -4.85
N ALA A 51 0.76 3.80 -5.24
CA ALA A 51 -0.31 3.31 -4.37
C ALA A 51 -0.67 4.35 -3.30
N CYS A 52 -0.84 5.60 -3.72
CA CYS A 52 -1.10 6.74 -2.85
C CYS A 52 -2.44 6.64 -2.07
N GLY A 53 -3.29 5.69 -2.45
CA GLY A 53 -4.58 5.45 -1.81
C GLY A 53 -5.45 6.72 -1.79
N THR A 54 -5.96 7.03 -0.60
CA THR A 54 -6.78 8.24 -0.36
C THR A 54 -5.95 9.49 -0.05
N GLY A 55 -4.63 9.45 -0.27
CA GLY A 55 -3.72 10.58 -0.09
C GLY A 55 -3.17 10.76 1.32
N ARG A 56 -3.11 9.71 2.14
CA ARG A 56 -2.59 9.77 3.52
C ARG A 56 -1.18 10.36 3.60
N LEU A 57 -0.30 10.01 2.68
CA LEU A 57 1.05 10.57 2.56
C LEU A 57 1.08 11.75 1.58
N LEU A 58 0.45 11.61 0.42
CA LEU A 58 0.47 12.58 -0.66
C LEU A 58 -0.01 13.97 -0.23
N ILE A 59 -1.14 14.05 0.49
CA ILE A 59 -1.70 15.35 0.90
C ILE A 59 -0.76 16.11 1.86
N PRO A 60 -0.18 15.51 2.91
CA PRO A 60 0.89 16.13 3.69
C PRO A 60 2.08 16.65 2.87
N TYR A 61 2.55 15.90 1.88
CA TYR A 61 3.64 16.35 1.00
C TYR A 61 3.26 17.61 0.22
N LEU A 62 2.05 17.63 -0.36
CA LEU A 62 1.54 18.79 -1.09
C LEU A 62 1.35 20.01 -0.18
N ARG A 63 0.90 19.82 1.07
CA ARG A 63 0.81 20.90 2.07
C ARG A 63 2.18 21.49 2.40
N ALA A 64 3.22 20.68 2.38
CA ALA A 64 4.61 21.12 2.55
C ALA A 64 5.18 21.84 1.30
N GLY A 65 4.40 21.93 0.22
CA GLY A 65 4.81 22.58 -1.03
C GLY A 65 5.70 21.71 -1.92
N LEU A 66 5.71 20.38 -1.71
CA LEU A 66 6.47 19.46 -2.55
C LEU A 66 5.74 19.18 -3.88
N ASP A 67 6.51 19.05 -4.95
CA ASP A 67 6.03 18.65 -6.28
C ASP A 67 5.90 17.12 -6.34
N VAL A 68 4.72 16.61 -5.99
CA VAL A 68 4.44 15.17 -5.91
C VAL A 68 3.17 14.82 -6.67
N ASP A 69 3.27 13.83 -7.57
CA ASP A 69 2.13 13.19 -8.22
C ASP A 69 1.75 11.90 -7.47
N GLY A 70 0.54 11.38 -7.71
CA GLY A 70 0.08 10.15 -7.09
C GLY A 70 -0.52 9.16 -8.09
N CYS A 71 -0.34 7.87 -7.84
CA CYS A 71 -1.08 6.84 -8.57
C CYS A 71 -1.56 5.73 -7.65
N ASP A 72 -2.66 5.10 -8.01
CA ASP A 72 -3.24 3.93 -7.35
C ASP A 72 -3.98 3.08 -8.38
N VAL A 73 -4.06 1.78 -8.15
CA VAL A 73 -4.82 0.86 -9.00
C VAL A 73 -6.32 1.03 -8.82
N SER A 74 -6.76 1.52 -7.67
CA SER A 74 -8.17 1.73 -7.32
C SER A 74 -8.66 3.11 -7.73
N ALA A 75 -9.63 3.14 -8.65
CA ALA A 75 -10.31 4.39 -9.02
C ALA A 75 -11.03 5.01 -7.80
N ASP A 76 -11.64 4.20 -6.92
CA ASP A 76 -12.32 4.68 -5.72
C ASP A 76 -11.36 5.41 -4.78
N MET A 77 -10.14 4.86 -4.59
CA MET A 77 -9.09 5.51 -3.80
C MET A 77 -8.67 6.84 -4.40
N ILE A 78 -8.42 6.88 -5.71
CA ILE A 78 -8.05 8.10 -6.44
C ILE A 78 -9.15 9.15 -6.35
N ASP A 79 -10.42 8.76 -6.45
CA ASP A 79 -11.53 9.70 -6.34
C ASP A 79 -11.64 10.30 -4.93
N HIS A 80 -11.46 9.49 -3.89
CA HIS A 80 -11.37 10.00 -2.52
C HIS A 80 -10.16 10.92 -2.32
N CYS A 81 -8.99 10.57 -2.85
CA CYS A 81 -7.79 11.42 -2.79
C CYS A 81 -8.04 12.77 -3.45
N ARG A 82 -8.62 12.76 -4.66
CA ARG A 82 -8.96 13.99 -5.41
C ARG A 82 -9.92 14.90 -4.64
N VAL A 83 -10.96 14.33 -4.04
CA VAL A 83 -11.92 15.09 -3.21
C VAL A 83 -11.25 15.70 -1.99
N LYS A 84 -10.39 14.93 -1.30
CA LYS A 84 -9.65 15.43 -0.12
C LYS A 84 -8.68 16.54 -0.51
N ALA A 85 -7.89 16.36 -1.56
CA ALA A 85 -6.97 17.39 -2.06
C ALA A 85 -7.70 18.68 -2.46
N ALA A 86 -8.81 18.56 -3.20
CA ALA A 86 -9.61 19.71 -3.63
C ALA A 86 -10.20 20.52 -2.47
N ARG A 87 -10.61 19.88 -1.37
CA ARG A 87 -11.08 20.57 -0.15
C ARG A 87 -10.01 21.49 0.47
N GLU A 88 -8.75 21.23 0.19
CA GLU A 88 -7.61 22.01 0.66
C GLU A 88 -7.00 22.91 -0.41
N GLY A 89 -7.64 23.01 -1.58
CA GLY A 89 -7.13 23.82 -2.70
C GLY A 89 -5.88 23.21 -3.38
N LEU A 90 -5.61 21.91 -3.14
CA LEU A 90 -4.50 21.18 -3.75
C LEU A 90 -4.98 20.50 -5.04
N ALA A 91 -4.10 20.42 -6.06
CA ALA A 91 -4.42 19.86 -7.36
C ALA A 91 -3.27 18.97 -7.90
N PRO A 92 -2.95 17.83 -7.24
CA PRO A 92 -1.94 16.91 -7.74
C PRO A 92 -2.37 16.25 -9.04
N ALA A 93 -1.41 15.83 -9.88
CA ALA A 93 -1.68 14.89 -10.95
C ALA A 93 -1.91 13.50 -10.33
N LEU A 94 -3.09 12.90 -10.63
CA LEU A 94 -3.51 11.62 -10.09
C LEU A 94 -3.84 10.65 -11.22
N PHE A 95 -3.26 9.44 -11.16
CA PHE A 95 -3.40 8.42 -12.19
C PHE A 95 -4.01 7.14 -11.61
N VAL A 96 -4.93 6.51 -12.35
CA VAL A 96 -5.42 5.15 -12.04
C VAL A 96 -4.55 4.18 -12.82
N GLN A 97 -3.52 3.62 -12.18
CA GLN A 97 -2.56 2.71 -12.80
C GLN A 97 -2.09 1.65 -11.80
N ALA A 98 -1.93 0.42 -12.28
CA ALA A 98 -1.26 -0.63 -11.52
C ALA A 98 0.27 -0.40 -11.52
N MET A 99 0.95 -0.80 -10.46
CA MET A 99 2.39 -0.59 -10.29
C MET A 99 3.23 -1.24 -11.42
N HIS A 100 2.81 -2.41 -11.92
CA HIS A 100 3.48 -3.11 -13.03
C HIS A 100 3.14 -2.54 -14.42
N GLU A 101 2.18 -1.62 -14.51
CA GLU A 101 1.76 -0.95 -15.74
C GLU A 101 2.07 0.56 -15.71
N LEU A 102 2.93 1.00 -14.78
CA LEU A 102 3.28 2.41 -14.62
C LEU A 102 3.80 3.02 -15.92
N ASP A 103 3.11 4.07 -16.39
CA ASP A 103 3.49 4.89 -17.55
C ASP A 103 3.02 6.35 -17.31
N PRO A 104 3.61 7.04 -16.32
CA PRO A 104 3.26 8.44 -16.04
C PRO A 104 3.87 9.38 -17.08
N PRO A 105 3.32 10.61 -17.24
CA PRO A 105 3.74 11.53 -18.29
C PRO A 105 5.12 12.16 -18.06
N ARG A 106 5.74 11.97 -16.90
CA ARG A 106 7.08 12.49 -16.56
C ARG A 106 7.87 11.48 -15.76
N ARG A 107 9.19 11.70 -15.69
CA ARG A 107 10.09 10.94 -14.82
C ARG A 107 10.32 11.67 -13.51
N TYR A 108 10.60 10.91 -12.45
CA TYR A 108 10.67 11.40 -11.07
C TYR A 108 12.07 11.30 -10.50
N ARG A 109 12.40 12.24 -9.64
CA ARG A 109 13.65 12.18 -8.88
C ARG A 109 13.54 11.25 -7.68
N THR A 110 12.35 11.17 -7.08
CA THR A 110 12.03 10.27 -5.97
C THR A 110 10.73 9.52 -6.24
N VAL A 111 10.72 8.22 -5.99
CA VAL A 111 9.52 7.37 -6.04
C VAL A 111 9.33 6.74 -4.66
N VAL A 112 8.13 6.85 -4.11
CA VAL A 112 7.74 6.27 -2.81
C VAL A 112 6.72 5.17 -3.03
N VAL A 113 6.95 4.00 -2.42
CA VAL A 113 6.00 2.88 -2.33
C VAL A 113 5.87 2.51 -0.87
N CYS A 114 4.82 2.97 -0.21
CA CYS A 114 4.62 2.76 1.22
C CYS A 114 3.52 1.74 1.50
N GLY A 115 3.88 0.61 2.10
CA GLY A 115 2.95 -0.44 2.56
C GLY A 115 2.11 -1.08 1.46
N ALA A 116 2.61 -1.10 0.20
CA ALA A 116 1.79 -1.46 -0.94
C ALA A 116 2.40 -2.55 -1.86
N PHE A 117 3.68 -2.83 -1.74
CA PHE A 117 4.34 -3.81 -2.59
C PHE A 117 3.84 -5.23 -2.31
N GLY A 118 3.45 -5.97 -3.36
CA GLY A 118 2.89 -7.31 -3.26
C GLY A 118 1.39 -7.39 -2.99
N LEU A 119 0.67 -6.24 -2.91
CA LEU A 119 -0.77 -6.23 -2.66
C LEU A 119 -1.58 -6.54 -3.92
N GLY A 120 -2.31 -7.66 -3.93
CA GLY A 120 -3.25 -8.04 -4.99
C GLY A 120 -2.61 -8.38 -6.34
N SER A 121 -1.30 -8.55 -6.38
CA SER A 121 -0.50 -8.84 -7.57
C SER A 121 -0.05 -10.30 -7.61
N THR A 122 0.48 -10.72 -8.74
CA THR A 122 1.26 -11.94 -8.88
C THR A 122 2.76 -11.66 -8.71
N ARG A 123 3.56 -12.67 -8.39
CA ARG A 123 5.02 -12.55 -8.31
C ARG A 123 5.66 -12.01 -9.60
N ALA A 124 5.10 -12.39 -10.76
CA ALA A 124 5.57 -11.88 -12.05
C ALA A 124 5.28 -10.38 -12.20
N GLN A 125 4.09 -9.93 -11.80
CA GLN A 125 3.73 -8.51 -11.79
C GLN A 125 4.58 -7.71 -10.81
N ASP A 126 4.92 -8.27 -9.64
CA ASP A 126 5.80 -7.59 -8.68
C ASP A 126 7.22 -7.41 -9.26
N ALA A 127 7.74 -8.43 -9.94
CA ALA A 127 9.03 -8.30 -10.61
C ALA A 127 8.99 -7.26 -11.76
N GLU A 128 7.90 -7.23 -12.53
CA GLU A 128 7.68 -6.22 -13.56
C GLU A 128 7.54 -4.81 -12.95
N ALA A 129 6.82 -4.70 -11.83
CA ALA A 129 6.66 -3.45 -11.10
C ALA A 129 7.99 -2.82 -10.71
N LEU A 130 8.95 -3.60 -10.18
CA LEU A 130 10.28 -3.08 -9.85
C LEU A 130 11.02 -2.53 -11.09
N GLY A 131 10.88 -3.19 -12.25
CA GLY A 131 11.40 -2.69 -13.52
C GLY A 131 10.75 -1.35 -13.90
N ARG A 132 9.42 -1.24 -13.80
CA ARG A 132 8.70 0.01 -14.07
C ARG A 132 9.07 1.13 -13.10
N LEU A 133 9.20 0.83 -11.81
CA LEU A 133 9.66 1.80 -10.82
C LEU A 133 11.06 2.33 -11.14
N HIS A 134 11.97 1.48 -11.63
CA HIS A 134 13.28 1.91 -12.10
C HIS A 134 13.17 2.78 -13.37
N GLU A 135 12.34 2.39 -14.34
CA GLU A 135 12.17 3.12 -15.61
C GLU A 135 11.59 4.54 -15.44
N VAL A 136 10.70 4.74 -14.47
CA VAL A 136 10.07 6.06 -14.21
C VAL A 136 10.98 7.00 -13.42
N LEU A 137 12.10 6.52 -12.89
CA LEU A 137 13.11 7.35 -12.24
C LEU A 137 13.96 8.11 -13.27
N GLN A 138 14.35 9.31 -12.90
CA GLN A 138 15.41 10.06 -13.57
C GLN A 138 16.77 9.37 -13.31
N PRO A 139 17.78 9.57 -14.17
CA PRO A 139 19.13 9.07 -13.89
C PRO A 139 19.63 9.50 -12.50
N GLY A 140 20.01 8.53 -11.67
CA GLY A 140 20.41 8.74 -10.28
C GLY A 140 19.26 9.15 -9.35
N GLY A 141 18.00 8.89 -9.72
CA GLY A 141 16.84 9.03 -8.86
C GLY A 141 16.76 7.93 -7.81
N THR A 142 15.92 8.12 -6.79
CA THR A 142 15.81 7.23 -5.63
C THR A 142 14.42 6.60 -5.53
N LEU A 143 14.39 5.28 -5.38
CA LEU A 143 13.20 4.53 -4.93
C LEU A 143 13.27 4.35 -3.42
N LEU A 144 12.16 4.66 -2.74
CA LEU A 144 11.90 4.34 -1.34
C LEU A 144 10.75 3.33 -1.30
N LEU A 145 11.05 2.09 -0.96
CA LEU A 145 10.06 1.01 -0.91
C LEU A 145 10.10 0.34 0.46
N ASP A 146 8.99 0.35 1.19
CA ASP A 146 8.91 -0.35 2.45
C ASP A 146 8.11 -1.66 2.37
N ILE A 147 8.43 -2.55 3.25
CA ILE A 147 7.66 -3.75 3.56
C ILE A 147 7.60 -3.97 5.07
N GLU A 148 6.49 -4.51 5.53
CA GLU A 148 6.42 -5.16 6.84
C GLU A 148 7.13 -6.52 6.74
N VAL A 149 8.05 -6.80 7.68
CA VAL A 149 8.74 -8.10 7.66
C VAL A 149 7.78 -9.22 8.07
N PRO A 150 7.78 -10.39 7.41
CA PRO A 150 6.78 -11.43 7.63
C PRO A 150 6.69 -11.96 9.07
N TYR A 151 7.74 -11.75 9.88
CA TYR A 151 7.84 -12.18 11.26
C TYR A 151 7.51 -11.09 12.30
N ALA A 152 7.15 -9.87 11.87
CA ALA A 152 6.79 -8.77 12.78
C ALA A 152 5.52 -9.09 13.58
N ASP A 153 4.49 -9.63 12.95
CA ASP A 153 3.28 -10.08 13.64
C ASP A 153 3.39 -11.57 14.04
N ALA A 154 3.63 -11.81 15.32
CA ALA A 154 3.72 -13.16 15.88
C ALA A 154 2.45 -14.00 15.63
N LYS A 155 1.27 -13.38 15.57
CA LYS A 155 0.01 -14.07 15.26
C LYS A 155 0.01 -14.55 13.81
N GLN A 156 0.45 -13.76 12.87
CA GLN A 156 0.55 -14.14 11.46
C GLN A 156 1.72 -15.10 11.23
N TRP A 157 2.85 -14.90 11.91
CA TRP A 157 4.02 -15.76 11.81
C TRP A 157 3.73 -17.22 12.13
N ARG A 158 2.85 -17.51 13.10
CA ARG A 158 2.46 -18.89 13.44
C ARG A 158 1.90 -19.67 12.25
N TYR A 159 1.27 -19.00 11.27
CA TYR A 159 0.69 -19.64 10.09
C TYR A 159 1.74 -20.15 9.10
N TRP A 160 3.02 -19.80 9.27
CA TRP A 160 4.11 -20.40 8.50
C TRP A 160 4.33 -21.88 8.85
N THR A 161 3.87 -22.34 10.02
CA THR A 161 3.90 -23.74 10.42
C THR A 161 2.65 -24.50 9.97
N SER A 162 2.78 -25.81 9.67
CA SER A 162 1.63 -26.64 9.34
C SER A 162 0.60 -26.74 10.45
N GLU A 163 1.05 -26.68 11.72
CA GLU A 163 0.18 -26.65 12.89
C GLU A 163 -0.66 -25.37 12.95
N GLY A 164 -0.01 -24.23 12.81
CA GLY A 164 -0.69 -22.92 12.84
C GLY A 164 -1.74 -22.78 11.74
N ARG A 165 -1.45 -23.28 10.53
CA ARG A 165 -2.42 -23.24 9.41
C ARG A 165 -3.69 -24.06 9.62
N ARG A 166 -3.71 -25.01 10.53
CA ARG A 166 -4.96 -25.75 10.87
C ARG A 166 -6.01 -24.86 11.54
N ALA A 167 -5.61 -23.69 12.03
CA ALA A 167 -6.51 -22.71 12.62
C ALA A 167 -7.11 -21.74 11.58
N LEU A 168 -6.76 -21.89 10.29
CA LEU A 168 -7.33 -21.10 9.20
C LEU A 168 -8.53 -21.80 8.56
N PRO A 169 -9.52 -21.05 8.05
CA PRO A 169 -9.63 -19.58 8.14
C PRO A 169 -9.93 -19.12 9.57
N GLU A 170 -9.43 -17.93 9.92
CA GLU A 170 -9.83 -17.30 11.18
C GLU A 170 -11.33 -17.01 11.18
N GLU A 171 -11.93 -17.02 12.37
CA GLU A 171 -13.27 -16.46 12.55
C GLU A 171 -13.23 -14.95 12.38
N LEU A 172 -14.32 -14.38 11.83
CA LEU A 172 -14.44 -12.94 11.76
C LEU A 172 -14.50 -12.38 13.18
N PRO A 173 -13.64 -11.41 13.55
CA PRO A 173 -13.68 -10.82 14.89
C PRO A 173 -15.06 -10.24 15.21
N PRO A 174 -15.46 -10.16 16.49
CA PRO A 174 -16.71 -9.53 16.87
C PRO A 174 -16.78 -8.09 16.34
N PRO A 175 -17.98 -7.55 16.13
CA PRO A 175 -18.16 -6.17 15.71
C PRO A 175 -17.40 -5.19 16.61
N ARG A 176 -16.65 -4.27 16.01
CA ARG A 176 -16.03 -3.15 16.70
C ARG A 176 -17.03 -2.02 16.85
N GLU A 177 -16.67 -1.01 17.65
CA GLU A 177 -17.40 0.24 17.72
C GLU A 177 -17.59 0.85 16.33
N ARG A 178 -18.81 1.30 16.06
CA ARG A 178 -19.14 2.01 14.84
C ARG A 178 -18.52 3.39 14.87
N ARG A 179 -17.95 3.82 13.76
CA ARG A 179 -17.35 5.14 13.61
C ARG A 179 -18.20 6.00 12.68
N LEU A 180 -18.58 7.19 13.17
CA LEU A 180 -19.33 8.15 12.39
C LEU A 180 -18.46 8.79 11.33
N ALA A 181 -18.89 8.73 10.08
CA ALA A 181 -18.21 9.32 8.91
C ALA A 181 -18.82 10.67 8.54
N SER A 182 -18.14 11.39 7.63
CA SER A 182 -18.54 12.72 7.17
C SER A 182 -19.87 12.73 6.39
N ASP A 183 -20.30 11.59 5.87
CA ASP A 183 -21.59 11.41 5.17
C ASP A 183 -22.79 11.17 6.11
N GLY A 184 -22.54 11.20 7.43
CA GLY A 184 -23.54 10.96 8.48
C GLY A 184 -23.89 9.49 8.70
N ALA A 185 -23.26 8.55 7.99
CA ALA A 185 -23.39 7.12 8.27
C ALA A 185 -22.32 6.66 9.27
N GLU A 186 -22.59 5.53 9.94
CA GLU A 186 -21.60 4.86 10.78
C GLU A 186 -21.02 3.66 10.02
N TYR A 187 -19.73 3.41 10.22
CA TYR A 187 -19.01 2.32 9.55
C TYR A 187 -18.28 1.41 10.53
N THR A 188 -18.21 0.13 10.19
CA THR A 188 -17.28 -0.83 10.80
C THR A 188 -16.40 -1.46 9.73
N LEU A 189 -15.18 -1.83 10.11
CA LEU A 189 -14.27 -2.61 9.27
C LEU A 189 -13.61 -3.69 10.13
N ARG A 190 -13.65 -4.94 9.65
CA ARG A 190 -13.07 -6.10 10.32
C ARG A 190 -12.29 -6.92 9.30
N GLY A 191 -11.11 -7.37 9.67
CA GLY A 191 -10.28 -8.23 8.83
C GLY A 191 -10.03 -9.59 9.47
N ARG A 192 -9.82 -10.62 8.64
CA ARG A 192 -9.37 -11.95 9.07
C ARG A 192 -8.43 -12.57 8.04
N VAL A 193 -7.50 -13.38 8.51
CA VAL A 193 -6.68 -14.24 7.65
C VAL A 193 -7.52 -15.47 7.27
N VAL A 194 -7.60 -15.76 5.99
CA VAL A 194 -8.35 -16.94 5.50
C VAL A 194 -7.43 -18.04 5.01
N ASP A 195 -6.24 -17.71 4.53
CA ASP A 195 -5.23 -18.66 4.08
C ASP A 195 -3.82 -18.09 4.15
N LEU A 196 -2.81 -18.94 4.31
CA LEU A 196 -1.41 -18.65 4.11
C LEU A 196 -0.72 -19.82 3.43
N ASP A 197 -0.19 -19.60 2.24
CA ASP A 197 0.66 -20.54 1.53
C ASP A 197 2.14 -20.19 1.77
N PRO A 198 2.88 -20.95 2.60
CA PRO A 198 4.28 -20.64 2.90
C PRO A 198 5.24 -20.97 1.73
N LEU A 199 4.84 -21.83 0.79
CA LEU A 199 5.65 -22.11 -0.39
C LEU A 199 5.61 -20.95 -1.38
N GLU A 200 4.40 -20.41 -1.60
CA GLU A 200 4.19 -19.22 -2.41
C GLU A 200 4.46 -17.92 -1.63
N GLN A 201 4.72 -18.01 -0.32
CA GLN A 201 4.88 -16.84 0.59
C GLN A 201 3.72 -15.85 0.41
N ARG A 202 2.50 -16.36 0.44
CA ARG A 202 1.30 -15.57 0.13
C ARG A 202 0.24 -15.74 1.19
N VAL A 203 -0.25 -14.61 1.71
CA VAL A 203 -1.38 -14.58 2.64
C VAL A 203 -2.64 -14.08 1.92
N THR A 204 -3.78 -14.64 2.29
CA THR A 204 -5.09 -14.18 1.82
C THR A 204 -5.90 -13.67 3.00
N LEU A 205 -6.41 -12.45 2.84
CA LEU A 205 -7.20 -11.73 3.84
C LEU A 205 -8.60 -11.46 3.28
N VAL A 206 -9.59 -11.41 4.17
CA VAL A 206 -10.93 -10.90 3.87
C VAL A 206 -11.21 -9.73 4.80
N MET A 207 -11.63 -8.61 4.21
CA MET A 207 -12.15 -7.44 4.91
C MET A 207 -13.65 -7.42 4.80
N HIS A 208 -14.33 -7.33 5.94
CA HIS A 208 -15.78 -7.18 6.06
C HIS A 208 -16.08 -5.74 6.47
N ALA A 209 -16.74 -5.00 5.59
CA ALA A 209 -17.15 -3.62 5.82
C ALA A 209 -18.67 -3.53 5.94
N GLU A 210 -19.16 -2.76 6.91
CA GLU A 210 -20.56 -2.48 7.11
C GLU A 210 -20.80 -0.97 7.17
N ARG A 211 -21.92 -0.53 6.59
CA ARG A 211 -22.45 0.83 6.70
C ARG A 211 -23.80 0.79 7.39
N TRP A 212 -24.00 1.68 8.36
CA TRP A 212 -25.19 1.79 9.17
C TRP A 212 -25.78 3.19 9.05
N ARG A 213 -27.08 3.30 8.87
CA ARG A 213 -27.84 4.57 8.85
C ARG A 213 -29.01 4.46 9.80
N ASP A 214 -29.21 5.49 10.62
CA ASP A 214 -30.32 5.56 11.60
C ASP A 214 -30.42 4.29 12.49
N GLY A 215 -29.24 3.73 12.85
CA GLY A 215 -29.14 2.53 13.67
C GLY A 215 -29.40 1.20 12.95
N ALA A 216 -29.78 1.21 11.66
CA ALA A 216 -30.03 0.02 10.86
C ALA A 216 -28.84 -0.28 9.91
N LEU A 217 -28.59 -1.57 9.66
CA LEU A 217 -27.61 -1.99 8.65
C LEU A 217 -28.13 -1.61 7.25
N ASP A 218 -27.42 -0.72 6.58
CA ASP A 218 -27.76 -0.19 5.25
C ASP A 218 -27.04 -0.98 4.12
N ALA A 219 -25.77 -1.31 4.33
CA ALA A 219 -25.00 -2.10 3.38
C ALA A 219 -23.88 -2.89 4.08
N ALA A 220 -23.53 -4.03 3.50
CA ALA A 220 -22.35 -4.81 3.91
C ALA A 220 -21.67 -5.41 2.69
N GLU A 221 -20.34 -5.54 2.74
CA GLU A 221 -19.56 -6.20 1.68
C GLU A 221 -18.33 -6.90 2.25
N ASP A 222 -17.94 -7.98 1.57
CA ASP A 222 -16.68 -8.67 1.77
C ASP A 222 -15.74 -8.37 0.60
N ARG A 223 -14.48 -8.04 0.91
CA ARG A 223 -13.42 -7.85 -0.06
C ARG A 223 -12.23 -8.73 0.28
N THR A 224 -11.71 -9.41 -0.71
CA THR A 224 -10.55 -10.28 -0.57
C THR A 224 -9.30 -9.56 -1.06
N LEU A 225 -8.17 -9.77 -0.37
CA LEU A 225 -6.85 -9.36 -0.80
C LEU A 225 -5.88 -10.52 -0.62
N THR A 226 -5.13 -10.82 -1.66
CA THR A 226 -3.92 -11.63 -1.56
C THR A 226 -2.70 -10.73 -1.45
N ILE A 227 -1.75 -11.08 -0.58
CA ILE A 227 -0.51 -10.33 -0.38
C ILE A 227 0.66 -11.28 -0.58
N ASN A 228 1.56 -10.95 -1.49
CA ASN A 228 2.84 -11.61 -1.61
C ASN A 228 3.77 -11.10 -0.51
N LEU A 229 4.26 -12.00 0.32
CA LEU A 229 5.17 -11.68 1.42
C LEU A 229 6.61 -11.79 0.92
N TYR A 230 7.43 -10.82 1.29
CA TYR A 230 8.83 -10.73 0.88
C TYR A 230 9.75 -10.66 2.10
N PHE A 231 10.88 -11.36 2.01
CA PHE A 231 11.97 -11.21 2.95
C PHE A 231 13.01 -10.23 2.42
N ARG A 232 13.72 -9.57 3.33
CA ARG A 232 14.74 -8.56 3.00
C ARG A 232 15.70 -9.02 1.89
N ASN A 233 16.28 -10.20 2.02
CA ASN A 233 17.31 -10.67 1.08
C ASN A 233 16.74 -11.04 -0.30
N GLU A 234 15.49 -11.53 -0.33
CA GLU A 234 14.78 -11.77 -1.59
C GLU A 234 14.56 -10.46 -2.34
N LEU A 235 14.07 -9.43 -1.65
CA LEU A 235 13.78 -8.15 -2.28
C LEU A 235 15.06 -7.41 -2.72
N LEU A 236 16.19 -7.56 -2.00
CA LEU A 236 17.49 -7.06 -2.45
C LEU A 236 17.89 -7.65 -3.81
N LEU A 237 17.76 -8.97 -3.98
CA LEU A 237 18.06 -9.64 -5.26
C LEU A 237 17.10 -9.22 -6.38
N MET A 238 15.82 -8.98 -6.05
CA MET A 238 14.84 -8.50 -7.01
C MET A 238 15.12 -7.07 -7.46
N LEU A 239 15.51 -6.18 -6.55
CA LEU A 239 15.91 -4.80 -6.85
C LEU A 239 17.18 -4.75 -7.73
N GLU A 240 18.21 -5.55 -7.40
CA GLU A 240 19.41 -5.68 -8.21
C GLU A 240 19.05 -6.13 -9.64
N ARG A 241 18.20 -7.15 -9.78
CA ARG A 241 17.73 -7.64 -11.08
C ARG A 241 16.91 -6.61 -11.86
N ALA A 242 16.21 -5.72 -11.18
CA ALA A 242 15.44 -4.64 -11.79
C ALA A 242 16.31 -3.46 -12.27
N GLY A 243 17.62 -3.45 -11.91
CA GLY A 243 18.59 -2.47 -12.37
C GLY A 243 19.07 -1.48 -11.31
N PHE A 244 18.62 -1.59 -10.05
CA PHE A 244 19.12 -0.76 -8.97
C PHE A 244 20.55 -1.18 -8.57
N ALA A 245 21.49 -0.25 -8.65
CA ALA A 245 22.91 -0.53 -8.46
C ALA A 245 23.36 -0.46 -7.00
N ASP A 246 22.72 0.39 -6.21
CA ASP A 246 23.00 0.59 -4.78
C ASP A 246 21.71 0.54 -3.99
N VAL A 247 21.66 -0.30 -2.95
CA VAL A 247 20.47 -0.47 -2.09
C VAL A 247 20.90 -0.50 -0.63
N ARG A 248 20.54 0.54 0.12
CA ARG A 248 20.62 0.50 1.58
C ARG A 248 19.26 0.13 2.17
N VAL A 249 19.25 -0.48 3.34
CA VAL A 249 18.03 -0.89 4.03
C VAL A 249 17.99 -0.21 5.38
N GLU A 250 16.96 0.60 5.60
CA GLU A 250 16.69 1.33 6.83
C GLU A 250 15.55 0.67 7.61
N GLY A 251 15.55 0.78 8.97
CA GLY A 251 14.56 0.17 9.83
C GLY A 251 13.51 1.17 10.29
N ASP A 252 12.28 0.73 10.49
CA ASP A 252 11.17 1.44 11.15
C ASP A 252 11.05 2.94 10.83
N HIS A 253 11.34 3.33 9.55
CA HIS A 253 11.24 4.71 9.06
C HIS A 253 12.07 5.73 9.90
N ASN A 254 13.31 5.38 10.29
CA ASN A 254 14.12 6.19 11.21
C ASN A 254 15.49 6.63 10.68
N ASP A 255 15.79 6.44 9.41
CA ASP A 255 17.07 6.74 8.74
C ASP A 255 18.29 5.95 9.30
N LEU A 256 18.07 4.90 10.10
CA LEU A 256 19.12 4.01 10.62
C LEU A 256 19.13 2.68 9.86
N SER A 257 20.27 2.02 9.84
CA SER A 257 20.37 0.68 9.24
C SER A 257 19.43 -0.30 9.93
N ALA A 258 18.69 -1.07 9.13
CA ALA A 258 17.73 -2.06 9.61
C ALA A 258 18.40 -3.13 10.48
N THR A 259 17.70 -3.55 11.53
CA THR A 259 18.06 -4.57 12.49
C THR A 259 17.04 -5.72 12.51
N SER A 260 17.29 -6.76 13.28
CA SER A 260 16.31 -7.85 13.47
C SER A 260 15.09 -7.47 14.32
N GLU A 261 15.14 -6.34 15.00
CA GLU A 261 14.09 -5.86 15.90
C GLU A 261 13.06 -4.97 15.20
N ASP A 262 13.36 -4.54 13.96
CA ASP A 262 12.48 -3.66 13.20
C ASP A 262 11.27 -4.43 12.63
N GLU A 263 10.09 -3.83 12.71
CA GLU A 263 8.86 -4.37 12.12
C GLU A 263 8.73 -4.03 10.63
N PHE A 264 9.30 -2.90 10.23
CA PHE A 264 9.35 -2.42 8.85
C PHE A 264 10.78 -2.24 8.38
N VAL A 265 11.01 -2.55 7.11
CA VAL A 265 12.27 -2.22 6.45
C VAL A 265 11.99 -1.40 5.19
N VAL A 266 12.75 -0.33 5.02
CA VAL A 266 12.69 0.57 3.87
C VAL A 266 13.91 0.35 3.00
N PHE A 267 13.69 -0.05 1.76
CA PHE A 267 14.74 -0.15 0.73
C PHE A 267 14.88 1.21 0.07
N VAL A 268 16.07 1.78 0.18
CA VAL A 268 16.44 3.04 -0.47
C VAL A 268 17.38 2.68 -1.59
N ALA A 269 16.88 2.67 -2.82
CA ALA A 269 17.54 2.09 -4.00
C ALA A 269 17.80 3.16 -5.08
N THR A 270 19.00 3.15 -5.69
CA THR A 270 19.40 4.06 -6.77
C THR A 270 19.97 3.33 -7.98
#